data_b18f755dff50eabe18062732d6a03a67
#
_entry.id   b18f755dff50eabe18062732d6a03a67
#
_cell.length_a   1.000
_cell.length_b   1.000
_cell.length_c   1.000
_cell.angle_alpha   90.00
_cell.angle_beta   90.00
_cell.angle_gamma   90.00
#
_symmetry.space_group_name_H-M   'P 1'
#
loop_
_entity.id
_entity.type
_entity.pdbx_description
1 polymer ?
#
loop_
_entity_poly.entity_id
_entity_poly.type
_entity_poly.pdbx_seq_one_letter_code
_entity_poly.pdbx_strand_id
1 'polypeptide(L)'
;MLTALTAHELGARYRSGEATPTQAVTEYLARIDALDPQVRAFLTVTREKALRRAADADARFRAGSPRGPLDGVPIALKDVLCTRGIRSTCGSRILERFVPPYDATVVARLYGAGAVLLGKLNMDEFAMGSSTEHSAFFPTRNPWDLARVPGGSSGGAAAAVAADMAALTLGTDTGGSIRQPAAFSGVLGMKPTYGRVSRYGLIAFASSLDQIGPFAKDVEDAALMLQVIAGADPMDSTSVDVPVPDYRAGLDEGIQGLKLGVPAEYFIDGMDPEVEEAIRAAVAALEKLGARTEPVSLPHTEYGLAAYYVIAPAEASSNLARYDGVKYGLRAPGARDLIDMYSKTRAAGFGAEVKRRVMLGTYALSAGYYDAYYGQAQKVRTLVRRDFDRAFERVDLIVAPTTPGVAFKMGEKEDPLQMYLNDVLTIPVNLAGLPGVSIPGGFTQNGLPIGLQLIGRAFDEAALLRAAHAYQQVTTWHKRKPPMDTSPVGPTPR
;
A
#
# COMPACT_ATOMS: atom_id res chain seq x y z
N MET A 1 -1.93 -24.83 -9.78
CA MET A 1 -1.85 -24.36 -8.38
C MET A 1 -2.88 -23.24 -8.21
N LEU A 2 -3.69 -23.30 -7.16
CA LEU A 2 -4.72 -22.29 -6.87
C LEU A 2 -4.08 -20.94 -6.46
N THR A 3 -2.88 -20.96 -5.92
CA THR A 3 -2.16 -19.74 -5.52
C THR A 3 -1.78 -18.84 -6.71
N ALA A 4 -1.65 -19.36 -7.93
CA ALA A 4 -1.35 -18.57 -9.13
C ALA A 4 -2.56 -17.80 -9.65
N LEU A 5 -3.78 -18.22 -9.31
CA LEU A 5 -5.02 -17.60 -9.75
C LEU A 5 -5.22 -16.22 -9.11
N THR A 6 -5.96 -15.37 -9.78
CA THR A 6 -6.48 -14.11 -9.24
C THR A 6 -7.63 -14.38 -8.25
N ALA A 7 -8.04 -13.36 -7.49
CA ALA A 7 -9.14 -13.55 -6.53
C ALA A 7 -10.49 -13.79 -7.23
N HIS A 8 -10.74 -13.11 -8.36
CA HIS A 8 -11.96 -13.33 -9.13
C HIS A 8 -11.99 -14.72 -9.78
N GLU A 9 -10.85 -15.24 -10.29
CA GLU A 9 -10.72 -16.60 -10.80
C GLU A 9 -10.94 -17.65 -9.71
N LEU A 10 -10.37 -17.46 -8.50
CA LEU A 10 -10.64 -18.32 -7.34
C LEU A 10 -12.14 -18.35 -7.02
N GLY A 11 -12.79 -17.18 -6.96
CA GLY A 11 -14.22 -17.09 -6.73
C GLY A 11 -15.04 -17.81 -7.81
N ALA A 12 -14.60 -17.78 -9.08
CA ALA A 12 -15.24 -18.55 -10.17
C ALA A 12 -15.10 -20.06 -9.94
N ARG A 13 -13.89 -20.54 -9.58
CA ARG A 13 -13.64 -21.96 -9.26
C ARG A 13 -14.44 -22.45 -8.06
N TYR A 14 -14.66 -21.62 -7.05
CA TYR A 14 -15.50 -21.98 -5.90
C TYR A 14 -16.97 -22.11 -6.29
N ARG A 15 -17.48 -21.22 -7.14
CA ARG A 15 -18.88 -21.30 -7.63
C ARG A 15 -19.12 -22.49 -8.56
N SER A 16 -18.15 -22.86 -9.38
CA SER A 16 -18.24 -24.04 -10.25
C SER A 16 -18.02 -25.37 -9.52
N GLY A 17 -17.50 -25.33 -8.27
CA GLY A 17 -17.14 -26.53 -7.53
C GLY A 17 -15.82 -27.19 -7.96
N GLU A 18 -15.05 -26.53 -8.86
CA GLU A 18 -13.73 -27.02 -9.30
C GLU A 18 -12.66 -26.90 -8.22
N ALA A 19 -12.87 -26.02 -7.23
CA ALA A 19 -12.01 -25.87 -6.07
C ALA A 19 -12.84 -25.47 -4.86
N THR A 20 -12.26 -25.63 -3.66
CA THR A 20 -12.87 -25.17 -2.42
C THR A 20 -12.00 -24.12 -1.73
N PRO A 21 -12.60 -23.19 -0.95
CA PRO A 21 -11.87 -22.29 -0.06
C PRO A 21 -10.82 -22.99 0.82
N THR A 22 -11.14 -24.15 1.38
CA THR A 22 -10.20 -24.91 2.22
C THR A 22 -8.99 -25.41 1.41
N GLN A 23 -9.20 -25.88 0.17
CA GLN A 23 -8.08 -26.27 -0.71
C GLN A 23 -7.18 -25.06 -1.01
N ALA A 24 -7.76 -23.93 -1.41
CA ALA A 24 -6.99 -22.74 -1.71
C ALA A 24 -6.20 -22.24 -0.48
N VAL A 25 -6.85 -22.10 0.68
CA VAL A 25 -6.18 -21.66 1.91
C VAL A 25 -5.04 -22.60 2.30
N THR A 26 -5.23 -23.92 2.11
CA THR A 26 -4.18 -24.92 2.39
C THR A 26 -2.98 -24.72 1.46
N GLU A 27 -3.20 -24.50 0.14
CA GLU A 27 -2.12 -24.24 -0.81
C GLU A 27 -1.40 -22.91 -0.50
N TYR A 28 -2.14 -21.83 -0.15
CA TYR A 28 -1.52 -20.56 0.24
C TYR A 28 -0.68 -20.70 1.52
N LEU A 29 -1.16 -21.43 2.52
CA LEU A 29 -0.40 -21.67 3.75
C LEU A 29 0.87 -22.49 3.49
N ALA A 30 0.79 -23.49 2.63
CA ALA A 30 1.97 -24.27 2.21
C ALA A 30 2.97 -23.40 1.44
N ARG A 31 2.49 -22.49 0.59
CA ARG A 31 3.34 -21.54 -0.13
C ARG A 31 4.01 -20.53 0.80
N ILE A 32 3.31 -20.04 1.82
CA ILE A 32 3.89 -19.20 2.88
C ILE A 32 5.01 -19.97 3.59
N ASP A 33 4.79 -21.22 3.98
CA ASP A 33 5.80 -22.05 4.64
C ASP A 33 7.07 -22.22 3.76
N ALA A 34 6.90 -22.36 2.45
CA ALA A 34 8.00 -22.57 1.53
C ALA A 34 8.79 -21.27 1.22
N LEU A 35 8.11 -20.15 1.04
CA LEU A 35 8.73 -18.92 0.52
C LEU A 35 8.99 -17.84 1.59
N ASP A 36 8.17 -17.75 2.62
CA ASP A 36 8.29 -16.67 3.60
C ASP A 36 9.58 -16.70 4.43
N PRO A 37 10.24 -17.83 4.68
CA PRO A 37 11.58 -17.86 5.26
C PRO A 37 12.61 -17.04 4.46
N GLN A 38 12.44 -16.92 3.14
CA GLN A 38 13.32 -16.13 2.26
C GLN A 38 12.83 -14.70 2.10
N VAL A 39 11.52 -14.50 1.88
CA VAL A 39 10.89 -13.18 1.59
C VAL A 39 10.67 -12.37 2.86
N ARG A 40 10.27 -13.01 3.96
CA ARG A 40 9.97 -12.37 5.25
C ARG A 40 8.87 -11.30 5.15
N ALA A 41 7.78 -11.67 4.49
CA ALA A 41 6.61 -10.78 4.33
C ALA A 41 5.65 -10.84 5.53
N PHE A 42 5.62 -11.92 6.31
CA PHE A 42 4.67 -12.11 7.39
C PHE A 42 5.29 -11.89 8.78
N LEU A 43 4.63 -11.07 9.60
CA LEU A 43 4.91 -10.94 11.05
C LEU A 43 4.10 -11.94 11.89
N THR A 44 2.93 -12.33 11.38
CA THR A 44 2.03 -13.30 12.03
C THR A 44 1.24 -14.06 10.98
N VAL A 45 1.27 -15.39 11.02
CA VAL A 45 0.41 -16.26 10.21
C VAL A 45 -0.73 -16.78 11.09
N THR A 46 -1.98 -16.69 10.61
CA THR A 46 -3.19 -17.02 11.37
C THR A 46 -3.79 -18.38 10.94
N ARG A 47 -2.94 -19.39 10.76
CA ARG A 47 -3.23 -20.70 10.18
C ARG A 47 -4.56 -21.31 10.64
N GLU A 48 -4.72 -21.54 11.93
CA GLU A 48 -5.92 -22.17 12.47
C GLU A 48 -7.20 -21.36 12.22
N LYS A 49 -7.11 -20.01 12.38
CA LYS A 49 -8.25 -19.13 12.10
C LYS A 49 -8.59 -19.12 10.62
N ALA A 50 -7.57 -19.14 9.74
CA ALA A 50 -7.76 -19.19 8.29
C ALA A 50 -8.46 -20.50 7.86
N LEU A 51 -7.99 -21.64 8.33
CA LEU A 51 -8.60 -22.94 8.00
C LEU A 51 -10.04 -23.06 8.49
N ARG A 52 -10.34 -22.59 9.72
CA ARG A 52 -11.73 -22.55 10.21
C ARG A 52 -12.63 -21.70 9.33
N ARG A 53 -12.21 -20.46 8.98
CA ARG A 53 -12.98 -19.58 8.10
C ARG A 53 -13.15 -20.13 6.69
N ALA A 54 -12.16 -20.83 6.17
CA ALA A 54 -12.23 -21.52 4.89
C ALA A 54 -13.29 -22.64 4.93
N ALA A 55 -13.31 -23.45 5.97
CA ALA A 55 -14.33 -24.49 6.16
C ALA A 55 -15.74 -23.90 6.30
N ASP A 56 -15.90 -22.75 6.97
CA ASP A 56 -17.18 -22.02 7.02
C ASP A 56 -17.60 -21.53 5.63
N ALA A 57 -16.64 -21.08 4.80
CA ALA A 57 -16.91 -20.69 3.40
C ALA A 57 -17.30 -21.90 2.55
N ASP A 58 -16.60 -23.05 2.68
CA ASP A 58 -16.98 -24.30 2.01
C ASP A 58 -18.45 -24.68 2.29
N ALA A 59 -18.88 -24.53 3.56
CA ALA A 59 -20.26 -24.81 3.94
C ALA A 59 -21.25 -23.88 3.25
N ARG A 60 -20.92 -22.58 3.13
CA ARG A 60 -21.76 -21.59 2.41
C ARG A 60 -21.85 -21.88 0.92
N PHE A 61 -20.73 -22.22 0.26
CA PHE A 61 -20.75 -22.59 -1.15
C PHE A 61 -21.58 -23.85 -1.40
N ARG A 62 -21.46 -24.90 -0.55
CA ARG A 62 -22.30 -26.09 -0.64
C ARG A 62 -23.79 -25.79 -0.43
N ALA A 63 -24.12 -24.82 0.41
CA ALA A 63 -25.50 -24.39 0.66
C ALA A 63 -26.05 -23.42 -0.39
N GLY A 64 -25.25 -23.04 -1.42
CA GLY A 64 -25.64 -22.08 -2.44
C GLY A 64 -25.82 -20.63 -1.92
N SER A 65 -25.21 -20.30 -0.79
CA SER A 65 -25.37 -19.00 -0.09
C SER A 65 -24.03 -18.28 0.19
N PRO A 66 -23.15 -18.10 -0.80
CA PRO A 66 -21.92 -17.35 -0.62
C PRO A 66 -22.20 -15.88 -0.31
N ARG A 67 -21.32 -15.24 0.47
CA ARG A 67 -21.47 -13.83 0.92
C ARG A 67 -21.16 -12.80 -0.15
N GLY A 68 -20.54 -13.20 -1.25
CA GLY A 68 -20.15 -12.30 -2.33
C GLY A 68 -18.87 -12.77 -3.04
N PRO A 69 -18.29 -11.91 -3.90
CA PRO A 69 -17.16 -12.31 -4.74
C PRO A 69 -15.86 -12.58 -3.96
N LEU A 70 -15.71 -12.05 -2.75
CA LEU A 70 -14.55 -12.31 -1.88
C LEU A 70 -14.77 -13.44 -0.87
N ASP A 71 -15.90 -14.14 -0.89
CA ASP A 71 -16.15 -15.25 0.05
C ASP A 71 -15.15 -16.39 -0.17
N GLY A 72 -14.45 -16.76 0.89
CA GLY A 72 -13.41 -17.79 0.86
C GLY A 72 -12.06 -17.36 0.27
N VAL A 73 -11.94 -16.13 -0.24
CA VAL A 73 -10.70 -15.63 -0.86
C VAL A 73 -9.62 -15.40 0.21
N PRO A 74 -8.39 -15.97 0.02
CA PRO A 74 -7.27 -15.80 0.94
C PRO A 74 -6.64 -14.42 0.82
N ILE A 75 -6.67 -13.63 1.91
CA ILE A 75 -6.12 -12.27 1.98
C ILE A 75 -5.11 -12.12 3.11
N ALA A 76 -4.27 -11.09 3.05
CA ALA A 76 -3.43 -10.69 4.16
C ALA A 76 -3.44 -9.17 4.37
N LEU A 77 -3.10 -8.70 5.56
CA LEU A 77 -3.27 -7.30 5.97
C LEU A 77 -1.95 -6.73 6.50
N LYS A 78 -1.58 -5.54 6.05
CA LYS A 78 -0.48 -4.76 6.66
C LYS A 78 -0.69 -4.66 8.18
N ASP A 79 0.38 -4.81 8.94
CA ASP A 79 0.30 -4.93 10.41
C ASP A 79 -0.04 -3.63 11.15
N VAL A 80 -0.43 -2.59 10.44
CA VAL A 80 -0.97 -1.33 10.94
C VAL A 80 -2.49 -1.35 11.14
N LEU A 81 -3.18 -2.38 10.60
CA LEU A 81 -4.64 -2.52 10.68
C LEU A 81 -5.03 -3.33 11.91
N CYS A 82 -5.75 -2.71 12.85
CA CYS A 82 -6.26 -3.37 14.04
C CYS A 82 -7.16 -4.55 13.64
N THR A 83 -6.83 -5.73 14.18
CA THR A 83 -7.56 -6.98 13.93
C THR A 83 -7.84 -7.65 15.27
N ARG A 84 -9.10 -7.77 15.64
CA ARG A 84 -9.53 -8.29 16.94
C ARG A 84 -8.92 -9.64 17.25
N GLY A 85 -8.23 -9.74 18.39
CA GLY A 85 -7.64 -10.98 18.88
C GLY A 85 -6.48 -11.50 18.02
N ILE A 86 -5.87 -10.63 17.19
CA ILE A 86 -4.66 -10.94 16.41
C ILE A 86 -3.64 -9.83 16.67
N ARG A 87 -2.42 -10.20 17.03
CA ARG A 87 -1.34 -9.27 17.29
C ARG A 87 -1.16 -8.26 16.15
N SER A 88 -1.03 -6.98 16.47
CA SER A 88 -0.86 -5.87 15.53
C SER A 88 0.22 -4.94 16.07
N THR A 89 1.41 -4.97 15.47
CA THR A 89 2.62 -4.36 16.03
C THR A 89 3.05 -3.08 15.34
N CYS A 90 2.55 -2.78 14.15
CA CYS A 90 3.05 -1.69 13.28
C CYS A 90 4.54 -1.80 12.97
N GLY A 91 5.12 -3.01 12.95
CA GLY A 91 6.56 -3.19 12.78
C GLY A 91 7.40 -2.61 13.92
N SER A 92 6.83 -2.39 15.13
CA SER A 92 7.45 -1.68 16.24
C SER A 92 7.51 -2.51 17.54
N ARG A 93 8.58 -2.33 18.30
CA ARG A 93 8.68 -2.87 19.65
C ARG A 93 7.68 -2.23 20.60
N ILE A 94 7.25 -1.00 20.35
CA ILE A 94 6.28 -0.29 21.20
C ILE A 94 4.95 -1.04 21.30
N LEU A 95 4.54 -1.73 20.21
CA LEU A 95 3.30 -2.52 20.11
C LEU A 95 3.54 -4.02 19.97
N GLU A 96 4.75 -4.52 20.26
CA GLU A 96 5.12 -5.91 20.03
C GLU A 96 4.13 -6.94 20.60
N ARG A 97 3.52 -6.62 21.75
CA ARG A 97 2.55 -7.49 22.44
C ARG A 97 1.11 -7.02 22.35
N PHE A 98 0.85 -6.00 21.54
CA PHE A 98 -0.49 -5.43 21.44
C PHE A 98 -1.42 -6.34 20.63
N VAL A 99 -2.56 -6.69 21.23
CA VAL A 99 -3.65 -7.43 20.61
C VAL A 99 -4.89 -6.54 20.65
N PRO A 100 -5.36 -6.04 19.50
CA PRO A 100 -6.53 -5.15 19.45
C PRO A 100 -7.80 -5.83 19.98
N PRO A 101 -8.63 -5.10 20.78
CA PRO A 101 -9.94 -5.59 21.23
C PRO A 101 -11.06 -5.38 20.20
N TYR A 102 -10.77 -4.77 19.05
CA TYR A 102 -11.70 -4.44 17.98
C TYR A 102 -11.07 -4.63 16.60
N ASP A 103 -11.90 -4.71 15.57
CA ASP A 103 -11.50 -4.72 14.17
C ASP A 103 -11.51 -3.31 13.59
N ALA A 104 -10.56 -2.99 12.70
CA ALA A 104 -10.68 -1.86 11.80
C ALA A 104 -11.92 -2.04 10.90
N THR A 105 -12.54 -0.94 10.47
CA THR A 105 -13.72 -0.99 9.60
C THR A 105 -13.49 -1.83 8.34
N VAL A 106 -12.32 -1.67 7.70
CA VAL A 106 -11.97 -2.47 6.52
C VAL A 106 -11.87 -3.97 6.84
N VAL A 107 -11.40 -4.33 8.03
CA VAL A 107 -11.32 -5.72 8.49
C VAL A 107 -12.72 -6.29 8.72
N ALA A 108 -13.59 -5.53 9.39
CA ALA A 108 -14.98 -5.93 9.61
C ALA A 108 -15.73 -6.12 8.29
N ARG A 109 -15.55 -5.22 7.32
CA ARG A 109 -16.15 -5.32 5.97
C ARG A 109 -15.64 -6.57 5.22
N LEU A 110 -14.32 -6.81 5.22
CA LEU A 110 -13.74 -8.01 4.59
C LEU A 110 -14.25 -9.30 5.24
N TYR A 111 -14.35 -9.34 6.56
CA TYR A 111 -14.93 -10.47 7.26
C TYR A 111 -16.43 -10.64 6.98
N GLY A 112 -17.16 -9.54 6.82
CA GLY A 112 -18.57 -9.55 6.38
C GLY A 112 -18.73 -10.11 4.96
N ALA A 113 -17.79 -9.81 4.06
CA ALA A 113 -17.73 -10.35 2.70
C ALA A 113 -17.20 -11.80 2.63
N GLY A 114 -16.81 -12.40 3.75
CA GLY A 114 -16.38 -13.79 3.82
C GLY A 114 -14.89 -14.03 3.53
N ALA A 115 -14.08 -12.99 3.35
CA ALA A 115 -12.65 -13.13 3.08
C ALA A 115 -11.91 -13.87 4.23
N VAL A 116 -10.88 -14.63 3.88
CA VAL A 116 -10.10 -15.46 4.79
C VAL A 116 -8.75 -14.83 5.05
N LEU A 117 -8.51 -14.35 6.27
CA LEU A 117 -7.25 -13.74 6.67
C LEU A 117 -6.17 -14.79 6.90
N LEU A 118 -5.10 -14.75 6.09
CA LEU A 118 -3.91 -15.60 6.24
C LEU A 118 -2.94 -15.09 7.30
N GLY A 119 -2.84 -13.76 7.48
CA GLY A 119 -1.91 -13.18 8.44
C GLY A 119 -1.73 -11.68 8.36
N LYS A 120 -0.77 -11.20 9.16
CA LYS A 120 -0.36 -9.79 9.27
C LYS A 120 1.01 -9.61 8.64
N LEU A 121 1.12 -8.60 7.79
CA LEU A 121 2.26 -8.37 6.89
C LEU A 121 3.23 -7.33 7.44
N ASN A 122 4.51 -7.59 7.23
CA ASN A 122 5.60 -6.74 7.66
C ASN A 122 5.55 -5.37 6.97
N MET A 123 6.14 -4.37 7.62
CA MET A 123 6.08 -2.97 7.20
C MET A 123 7.21 -2.17 7.84
N ASP A 124 7.54 -1.01 7.29
CA ASP A 124 8.35 -0.03 8.02
C ASP A 124 7.62 0.41 9.29
N GLU A 125 8.36 0.62 10.36
CA GLU A 125 7.84 0.96 11.68
C GLU A 125 6.90 2.16 11.63
N PHE A 126 5.65 2.00 12.10
CA PHE A 126 4.56 3.00 12.05
C PHE A 126 4.34 3.62 10.67
N ALA A 127 4.57 2.86 9.61
CA ALA A 127 4.48 3.28 8.22
C ALA A 127 5.49 4.39 7.85
N MET A 128 6.59 4.53 8.57
CA MET A 128 7.64 5.53 8.37
C MET A 128 8.86 4.92 7.68
N GLY A 129 8.83 4.90 6.35
CA GLY A 129 9.90 4.36 5.50
C GLY A 129 9.40 4.05 4.11
N SER A 130 10.34 3.71 3.21
CA SER A 130 10.09 3.44 1.79
C SER A 130 10.81 2.17 1.31
N SER A 131 11.20 1.27 2.24
CA SER A 131 11.98 0.07 1.92
C SER A 131 11.56 -1.20 2.67
N THR A 132 10.85 -1.07 3.79
CA THR A 132 10.54 -2.14 4.75
C THR A 132 11.79 -2.71 5.44
N GLU A 133 12.88 -1.91 5.48
CA GLU A 133 14.08 -2.18 6.28
C GLU A 133 13.93 -1.70 7.72
N HIS A 134 13.04 -0.71 7.98
CA HIS A 134 12.84 -0.11 9.30
C HIS A 134 11.90 -0.90 10.22
N SER A 135 11.51 -2.11 9.85
CA SER A 135 10.78 -3.01 10.78
C SER A 135 11.66 -3.38 11.97
N ALA A 136 11.11 -3.29 13.18
CA ALA A 136 11.80 -3.69 14.39
C ALA A 136 12.06 -5.20 14.52
N PHE A 137 11.49 -6.01 13.62
CA PHE A 137 11.59 -7.47 13.66
C PHE A 137 12.62 -8.00 12.66
N PHE A 138 12.46 -7.66 11.40
CA PHE A 138 13.35 -8.04 10.30
C PHE A 138 12.97 -7.26 9.03
N PRO A 139 13.88 -7.08 8.07
CA PRO A 139 13.56 -6.53 6.77
C PRO A 139 12.80 -7.55 5.90
N THR A 140 11.89 -7.07 5.05
CA THR A 140 11.28 -7.86 3.96
C THR A 140 12.15 -7.77 2.72
N ARG A 141 12.21 -8.85 1.95
CA ARG A 141 13.00 -8.94 0.72
C ARG A 141 12.10 -8.96 -0.51
N ASN A 142 12.63 -8.42 -1.62
CA ASN A 142 11.90 -8.39 -2.88
C ASN A 142 11.90 -9.78 -3.54
N PRO A 143 10.73 -10.35 -3.90
CA PRO A 143 10.67 -11.64 -4.58
C PRO A 143 11.38 -11.69 -5.94
N TRP A 144 11.57 -10.54 -6.62
CA TRP A 144 12.28 -10.48 -7.89
C TRP A 144 13.81 -10.58 -7.73
N ASP A 145 14.34 -10.09 -6.63
CA ASP A 145 15.74 -10.19 -6.23
C ASP A 145 15.84 -10.07 -4.71
N LEU A 146 16.14 -11.16 -4.02
CA LEU A 146 16.21 -11.24 -2.55
C LEU A 146 17.30 -10.34 -1.92
N ALA A 147 18.20 -9.77 -2.72
CA ALA A 147 19.18 -8.78 -2.27
C ALA A 147 18.63 -7.35 -2.29
N ARG A 148 17.39 -7.15 -2.79
CA ARG A 148 16.76 -5.83 -2.95
C ARG A 148 15.56 -5.66 -2.02
N VAL A 149 15.20 -4.38 -1.82
CA VAL A 149 14.03 -4.00 -1.05
C VAL A 149 12.74 -4.19 -1.87
N PRO A 150 11.61 -4.58 -1.24
CA PRO A 150 10.32 -4.65 -1.92
C PRO A 150 9.64 -3.28 -2.05
N GLY A 151 10.30 -2.23 -1.53
CA GLY A 151 9.68 -0.94 -1.27
C GLY A 151 9.00 -0.89 0.10
N GLY A 152 8.36 0.23 0.39
CA GLY A 152 7.69 0.48 1.68
C GLY A 152 6.82 1.73 1.66
N SER A 153 6.11 1.92 2.75
CA SER A 153 6.13 1.13 3.99
C SER A 153 5.32 -0.17 3.95
N SER A 154 4.60 -0.48 2.86
CA SER A 154 3.79 -1.72 2.73
C SER A 154 4.52 -2.82 1.94
N GLY A 155 5.85 -2.97 2.12
CA GLY A 155 6.65 -3.92 1.35
C GLY A 155 6.24 -5.38 1.55
N GLY A 156 5.86 -5.77 2.78
CA GLY A 156 5.32 -7.11 3.04
C GLY A 156 4.03 -7.38 2.26
N ALA A 157 3.17 -6.35 2.08
CA ALA A 157 1.91 -6.49 1.33
C ALA A 157 2.17 -6.69 -0.17
N ALA A 158 3.07 -5.90 -0.76
CA ALA A 158 3.45 -6.03 -2.16
C ALA A 158 4.17 -7.37 -2.43
N ALA A 159 5.15 -7.73 -1.58
CA ALA A 159 5.91 -8.97 -1.70
C ALA A 159 5.02 -10.23 -1.56
N ALA A 160 4.04 -10.21 -0.66
CA ALA A 160 3.12 -11.34 -0.49
C ALA A 160 2.26 -11.61 -1.73
N VAL A 161 1.78 -10.56 -2.43
CA VAL A 161 1.05 -10.71 -3.69
C VAL A 161 1.99 -11.15 -4.80
N ALA A 162 3.16 -10.53 -4.94
CA ALA A 162 4.15 -10.86 -5.98
C ALA A 162 4.60 -12.32 -5.90
N ALA A 163 4.80 -12.86 -4.69
CA ALA A 163 5.21 -14.23 -4.46
C ALA A 163 4.05 -15.24 -4.42
N ASP A 164 2.81 -14.82 -4.75
CA ASP A 164 1.60 -15.66 -4.64
C ASP A 164 1.36 -16.24 -3.23
N MET A 165 1.76 -15.54 -2.17
CA MET A 165 1.52 -15.91 -0.78
C MET A 165 0.19 -15.36 -0.23
N ALA A 166 -0.47 -14.48 -0.97
CA ALA A 166 -1.84 -14.03 -0.75
C ALA A 166 -2.46 -13.69 -2.10
N ALA A 167 -3.78 -13.89 -2.26
CA ALA A 167 -4.48 -13.51 -3.49
C ALA A 167 -4.60 -11.97 -3.57
N LEU A 168 -4.90 -11.34 -2.45
CA LEU A 168 -5.08 -9.90 -2.27
C LEU A 168 -4.48 -9.46 -0.93
N THR A 169 -3.99 -8.23 -0.86
CA THR A 169 -3.57 -7.66 0.43
C THR A 169 -4.06 -6.21 0.58
N LEU A 170 -4.14 -5.73 1.83
CA LEU A 170 -4.32 -4.33 2.14
C LEU A 170 -3.03 -3.72 2.68
N GLY A 171 -2.68 -2.57 2.14
CA GLY A 171 -1.64 -1.69 2.65
C GLY A 171 -2.17 -0.31 3.02
N THR A 172 -1.25 0.62 3.28
CA THR A 172 -1.55 2.03 3.52
C THR A 172 -0.58 2.92 2.77
N ASP A 173 -1.05 4.08 2.34
CA ASP A 173 -0.30 5.04 1.55
C ASP A 173 -0.46 6.43 2.16
N THR A 174 0.63 6.97 2.68
CA THR A 174 0.73 8.30 3.28
C THR A 174 1.53 9.25 2.39
N GLY A 175 2.53 8.73 1.68
CA GLY A 175 3.36 9.46 0.73
C GLY A 175 3.74 8.64 -0.51
N GLY A 176 3.19 7.43 -0.66
CA GLY A 176 3.53 6.50 -1.74
C GLY A 176 3.55 5.04 -1.29
N SER A 177 3.28 4.77 -0.01
CA SER A 177 3.53 3.47 0.63
C SER A 177 2.62 2.31 0.17
N ILE A 178 1.77 2.48 -0.83
CA ILE A 178 1.13 1.44 -1.65
C ILE A 178 1.74 1.43 -3.05
N ARG A 179 1.76 2.58 -3.73
CA ARG A 179 2.12 2.70 -5.14
C ARG A 179 3.60 2.38 -5.37
N GLN A 180 4.48 2.90 -4.52
CA GLN A 180 5.93 2.67 -4.64
C GLN A 180 6.29 1.18 -4.42
N PRO A 181 5.88 0.47 -3.34
CA PRO A 181 6.16 -0.95 -3.23
C PRO A 181 5.45 -1.81 -4.28
N ALA A 182 4.30 -1.38 -4.82
CA ALA A 182 3.68 -2.04 -5.97
C ALA A 182 4.58 -1.96 -7.21
N ALA A 183 5.15 -0.79 -7.50
CA ALA A 183 6.10 -0.59 -8.60
C ALA A 183 7.33 -1.49 -8.44
N PHE A 184 7.95 -1.51 -7.26
CA PHE A 184 9.16 -2.30 -6.99
C PHE A 184 8.94 -3.81 -6.98
N SER A 185 7.72 -4.24 -6.66
CA SER A 185 7.37 -5.68 -6.57
C SER A 185 6.59 -6.20 -7.79
N GLY A 186 6.32 -5.37 -8.80
CA GLY A 186 5.67 -5.77 -10.04
C GLY A 186 4.22 -6.22 -9.87
N VAL A 187 3.48 -5.57 -8.98
CA VAL A 187 2.05 -5.82 -8.71
C VAL A 187 1.24 -4.54 -8.88
N LEU A 188 -0.08 -4.66 -8.87
CA LEU A 188 -0.95 -3.50 -8.78
C LEU A 188 -1.05 -3.02 -7.34
N GLY A 189 -0.95 -1.70 -7.12
CA GLY A 189 -1.25 -1.06 -5.85
C GLY A 189 -2.05 0.22 -6.05
N MET A 190 -3.20 0.33 -5.38
CA MET A 190 -4.10 1.47 -5.53
C MET A 190 -4.27 2.22 -4.22
N LYS A 191 -3.99 3.53 -4.25
CA LYS A 191 -4.37 4.48 -3.21
C LYS A 191 -5.68 5.16 -3.62
N PRO A 192 -6.80 4.90 -2.93
CA PRO A 192 -8.06 5.62 -3.20
C PRO A 192 -7.97 7.10 -2.82
N THR A 193 -8.99 7.86 -3.19
CA THR A 193 -9.19 9.24 -2.72
C THR A 193 -9.20 9.28 -1.19
N TYR A 194 -8.60 10.31 -0.61
CA TYR A 194 -8.64 10.53 0.83
C TYR A 194 -10.11 10.63 1.32
N GLY A 195 -10.45 9.80 2.31
CA GLY A 195 -11.82 9.69 2.82
C GLY A 195 -12.74 8.71 2.07
N ARG A 196 -12.30 8.07 0.97
CA ARG A 196 -13.08 7.01 0.28
C ARG A 196 -13.16 5.74 1.11
N VAL A 197 -12.13 5.42 1.86
CA VAL A 197 -12.03 4.25 2.75
C VAL A 197 -11.81 4.73 4.17
N SER A 198 -12.59 4.20 5.11
CA SER A 198 -12.48 4.54 6.53
C SER A 198 -11.10 4.23 7.10
N ARG A 199 -10.59 5.14 7.92
CA ARG A 199 -9.36 4.99 8.69
C ARG A 199 -9.61 4.49 10.13
N TYR A 200 -10.86 4.21 10.52
CA TYR A 200 -11.13 3.66 11.85
C TYR A 200 -10.43 2.32 12.04
N GLY A 201 -9.61 2.24 13.09
CA GLY A 201 -8.77 1.06 13.37
C GLY A 201 -7.48 0.97 12.56
N LEU A 202 -7.18 1.96 11.72
CA LEU A 202 -5.83 2.21 11.19
C LEU A 202 -5.01 2.93 12.27
N ILE A 203 -3.88 2.35 12.67
CA ILE A 203 -2.95 3.02 13.58
C ILE A 203 -2.26 4.14 12.81
N ALA A 204 -2.50 5.38 13.23
CA ALA A 204 -2.17 6.57 12.46
C ALA A 204 -0.66 6.87 12.38
N PHE A 205 -0.18 7.18 11.18
CA PHE A 205 1.07 7.90 10.95
C PHE A 205 0.78 9.40 10.82
N ALA A 206 0.17 9.84 9.70
CA ALA A 206 -0.19 11.22 9.43
C ALA A 206 -1.67 11.32 9.06
N SER A 207 -2.49 11.81 9.99
CA SER A 207 -3.96 11.70 9.93
C SER A 207 -4.57 12.40 8.71
N SER A 208 -3.94 13.43 8.17
CA SER A 208 -4.43 14.15 6.99
C SER A 208 -3.98 13.55 5.66
N LEU A 209 -3.19 12.47 5.67
CA LEU A 209 -2.58 11.86 4.49
C LEU A 209 -2.83 10.35 4.39
N ASP A 210 -2.91 9.64 5.52
CA ASP A 210 -3.04 8.17 5.57
C ASP A 210 -4.27 7.70 4.80
N GLN A 211 -4.09 6.70 3.92
CA GLN A 211 -5.18 6.06 3.20
C GLN A 211 -4.92 4.56 3.08
N ILE A 212 -5.96 3.74 3.29
CA ILE A 212 -5.93 2.28 3.10
C ILE A 212 -6.28 1.97 1.65
N GLY A 213 -5.59 0.99 1.05
CA GLY A 213 -5.90 0.54 -0.30
C GLY A 213 -5.35 -0.85 -0.62
N PRO A 214 -5.83 -1.45 -1.74
CA PRO A 214 -5.49 -2.79 -2.15
C PRO A 214 -4.16 -2.92 -2.87
N PHE A 215 -3.53 -4.09 -2.70
CA PHE A 215 -2.60 -4.68 -3.65
C PHE A 215 -3.25 -5.92 -4.29
N ALA A 216 -3.07 -6.07 -5.58
CA ALA A 216 -3.68 -7.13 -6.37
C ALA A 216 -2.76 -7.61 -7.50
N LYS A 217 -3.11 -8.74 -8.11
CA LYS A 217 -2.43 -9.24 -9.32
C LYS A 217 -2.90 -8.50 -10.57
N ASP A 218 -4.16 -8.09 -10.59
CA ASP A 218 -4.76 -7.36 -11.70
C ASP A 218 -5.78 -6.30 -11.24
N VAL A 219 -6.34 -5.60 -12.22
CA VAL A 219 -7.29 -4.49 -11.97
C VAL A 219 -8.63 -4.99 -11.48
N GLU A 220 -9.14 -6.11 -11.97
CA GLU A 220 -10.43 -6.65 -11.55
C GLU A 220 -10.42 -7.02 -10.07
N ASP A 221 -9.35 -7.64 -9.61
CA ASP A 221 -9.14 -7.97 -8.20
C ASP A 221 -9.03 -6.72 -7.31
N ALA A 222 -8.35 -5.67 -7.79
CA ALA A 222 -8.27 -4.40 -7.07
C ALA A 222 -9.64 -3.72 -6.96
N ALA A 223 -10.44 -3.75 -8.04
CA ALA A 223 -11.81 -3.26 -8.07
C ALA A 223 -12.70 -4.01 -7.07
N LEU A 224 -12.61 -5.34 -7.04
CA LEU A 224 -13.32 -6.18 -6.06
C LEU A 224 -12.98 -5.82 -4.62
N MET A 225 -11.70 -5.68 -4.31
CA MET A 225 -11.27 -5.34 -2.97
C MET A 225 -11.74 -3.93 -2.58
N LEU A 226 -11.56 -2.95 -3.48
CA LEU A 226 -12.00 -1.57 -3.25
C LEU A 226 -13.50 -1.49 -3.04
N GLN A 227 -14.31 -2.23 -3.81
CA GLN A 227 -15.77 -2.30 -3.67
C GLN A 227 -16.19 -2.69 -2.26
N VAL A 228 -15.47 -3.62 -1.64
CA VAL A 228 -15.79 -4.10 -0.29
C VAL A 228 -15.37 -3.11 0.80
N ILE A 229 -14.21 -2.46 0.64
CA ILE A 229 -13.66 -1.61 1.71
C ILE A 229 -14.10 -0.15 1.63
N ALA A 230 -14.55 0.34 0.47
CA ALA A 230 -14.98 1.73 0.25
C ALA A 230 -16.34 2.05 0.92
N GLY A 231 -16.57 3.34 1.15
CA GLY A 231 -17.84 3.88 1.65
C GLY A 231 -17.74 4.56 3.00
N ALA A 232 -18.75 5.37 3.31
CA ALA A 232 -18.84 6.17 4.53
C ALA A 232 -18.81 5.32 5.80
N ASP A 233 -18.23 5.90 6.85
CA ASP A 233 -18.13 5.29 8.17
C ASP A 233 -18.31 6.37 9.25
N PRO A 234 -19.35 6.29 10.10
CA PRO A 234 -19.56 7.24 11.18
C PRO A 234 -18.46 7.21 12.26
N MET A 235 -17.65 6.15 12.30
CA MET A 235 -16.53 6.03 13.23
C MET A 235 -15.28 6.80 12.76
N ASP A 236 -15.25 7.31 11.52
CA ASP A 236 -14.16 8.13 10.97
C ASP A 236 -14.72 9.45 10.44
N SER A 237 -14.45 10.53 11.16
CA SER A 237 -14.90 11.88 10.80
C SER A 237 -14.32 12.41 9.47
N THR A 238 -13.29 11.75 8.94
CA THR A 238 -12.71 12.10 7.63
C THR A 238 -13.28 11.26 6.48
N SER A 239 -14.09 10.26 6.79
CA SER A 239 -14.82 9.46 5.79
C SER A 239 -15.87 10.32 5.09
N VAL A 240 -15.88 10.28 3.77
CA VAL A 240 -16.76 11.12 2.94
C VAL A 240 -17.96 10.30 2.48
N ASP A 241 -19.15 10.85 2.67
CA ASP A 241 -20.42 10.24 2.26
C ASP A 241 -20.68 10.51 0.76
N VAL A 242 -19.91 9.80 -0.10
CA VAL A 242 -20.08 9.79 -1.55
C VAL A 242 -20.42 8.37 -1.97
N PRO A 243 -21.44 8.17 -2.83
CA PRO A 243 -21.80 6.84 -3.31
C PRO A 243 -20.62 6.03 -3.81
N VAL A 244 -20.59 4.75 -3.50
CA VAL A 244 -19.59 3.81 -4.01
C VAL A 244 -20.15 3.22 -5.31
N PRO A 245 -19.55 3.49 -6.47
CA PRO A 245 -20.00 2.90 -7.73
C PRO A 245 -19.64 1.42 -7.76
N ASP A 246 -20.22 0.67 -8.70
CA ASP A 246 -19.68 -0.65 -9.03
C ASP A 246 -18.39 -0.45 -9.84
N TYR A 247 -17.24 -0.64 -9.18
CA TYR A 247 -15.92 -0.44 -9.79
C TYR A 247 -15.58 -1.46 -10.88
N ARG A 248 -16.34 -2.56 -11.01
CA ARG A 248 -16.19 -3.53 -12.08
C ARG A 248 -17.04 -3.18 -13.31
N ALA A 249 -18.12 -2.44 -13.10
CA ALA A 249 -18.91 -1.94 -14.20
C ALA A 249 -18.06 -0.99 -15.05
N GLY A 250 -18.07 -1.18 -16.35
CA GLY A 250 -17.34 -0.33 -17.29
C GLY A 250 -15.83 -0.61 -17.44
N LEU A 251 -15.25 -1.63 -16.78
CA LEU A 251 -13.84 -1.99 -17.00
C LEU A 251 -13.54 -2.29 -18.48
N ASP A 252 -14.45 -2.94 -19.18
CA ASP A 252 -14.31 -3.35 -20.59
C ASP A 252 -14.76 -2.27 -21.60
N GLU A 253 -15.22 -1.10 -21.17
CA GLU A 253 -15.68 -0.02 -22.07
C GLU A 253 -14.55 0.64 -22.86
N GLY A 254 -13.29 0.32 -22.55
CA GLY A 254 -12.14 0.91 -23.21
C GLY A 254 -11.89 2.38 -22.81
N ILE A 255 -10.96 3.02 -23.52
CA ILE A 255 -10.48 4.39 -23.20
C ILE A 255 -10.48 5.31 -24.42
N GLN A 256 -11.29 5.01 -25.43
CA GLN A 256 -11.38 5.83 -26.64
C GLN A 256 -11.75 7.28 -26.30
N GLY A 257 -10.91 8.22 -26.70
CA GLY A 257 -11.12 9.66 -26.51
C GLY A 257 -10.74 10.17 -25.12
N LEU A 258 -10.34 9.30 -24.17
CA LEU A 258 -9.86 9.69 -22.85
C LEU A 258 -8.63 10.61 -22.98
N LYS A 259 -8.62 11.73 -22.28
CA LYS A 259 -7.51 12.68 -22.28
C LYS A 259 -6.56 12.39 -21.14
N LEU A 260 -5.28 12.15 -21.48
CA LEU A 260 -4.21 11.83 -20.54
C LEU A 260 -3.23 13.01 -20.45
N GLY A 261 -3.07 13.58 -19.27
CA GLY A 261 -2.05 14.59 -19.00
C GLY A 261 -0.69 13.96 -18.76
N VAL A 262 0.34 14.46 -19.42
CA VAL A 262 1.73 14.05 -19.20
C VAL A 262 2.49 15.23 -18.58
N PRO A 263 2.75 15.24 -17.25
CA PRO A 263 3.45 16.33 -16.61
C PRO A 263 4.96 16.25 -16.86
N ALA A 264 5.56 17.33 -17.34
CA ALA A 264 7.02 17.38 -17.57
C ALA A 264 7.79 17.20 -16.25
N GLU A 265 7.26 17.74 -15.16
CA GLU A 265 7.87 17.73 -13.82
C GLU A 265 7.97 16.32 -13.19
N TYR A 266 7.34 15.30 -13.80
CA TYR A 266 7.47 13.91 -13.35
C TYR A 266 8.58 13.13 -14.08
N PHE A 267 9.18 13.73 -15.12
CA PHE A 267 10.36 13.20 -15.80
C PHE A 267 11.59 13.99 -15.32
N ILE A 268 12.02 13.67 -14.10
CA ILE A 268 13.04 14.42 -13.35
C ILE A 268 14.47 14.09 -13.80
N ASP A 269 15.38 15.01 -13.58
CA ASP A 269 16.82 14.78 -13.76
C ASP A 269 17.30 13.63 -12.85
N GLY A 270 18.09 12.72 -13.41
CA GLY A 270 18.59 11.53 -12.69
C GLY A 270 17.61 10.36 -12.61
N MET A 271 16.49 10.42 -13.33
CA MET A 271 15.62 9.25 -13.52
C MET A 271 16.38 8.14 -14.26
N ASP A 272 16.12 6.89 -13.88
CA ASP A 272 16.66 5.72 -14.60
C ASP A 272 16.13 5.74 -16.05
N PRO A 273 17.03 5.73 -17.06
CA PRO A 273 16.62 5.77 -18.47
C PRO A 273 15.70 4.62 -18.88
N GLU A 274 15.85 3.42 -18.30
CA GLU A 274 14.96 2.30 -18.58
C GLU A 274 13.54 2.55 -18.01
N VAL A 275 13.42 3.28 -16.92
CA VAL A 275 12.12 3.70 -16.36
C VAL A 275 11.49 4.71 -17.31
N GLU A 276 12.20 5.74 -17.74
CA GLU A 276 11.68 6.73 -18.67
C GLU A 276 11.19 6.11 -19.98
N GLU A 277 12.01 5.24 -20.59
CA GLU A 277 11.68 4.54 -21.83
C GLU A 277 10.41 3.68 -21.67
N ALA A 278 10.32 2.90 -20.60
CA ALA A 278 9.16 2.05 -20.35
C ALA A 278 7.88 2.87 -20.16
N ILE A 279 7.94 4.00 -19.46
CA ILE A 279 6.76 4.86 -19.25
C ILE A 279 6.34 5.56 -20.55
N ARG A 280 7.28 6.03 -21.37
CA ARG A 280 6.96 6.59 -22.70
C ARG A 280 6.34 5.53 -23.62
N ALA A 281 6.81 4.29 -23.57
CA ALA A 281 6.22 3.16 -24.30
C ALA A 281 4.80 2.84 -23.79
N ALA A 282 4.57 2.92 -22.47
CA ALA A 282 3.24 2.74 -21.89
C ALA A 282 2.26 3.83 -22.32
N VAL A 283 2.69 5.09 -22.36
CA VAL A 283 1.90 6.22 -22.90
C VAL A 283 1.52 5.95 -24.35
N ALA A 284 2.46 5.56 -25.21
CA ALA A 284 2.20 5.23 -26.60
C ALA A 284 1.24 4.03 -26.75
N ALA A 285 1.27 3.06 -25.82
CA ALA A 285 0.29 1.96 -25.82
C ALA A 285 -1.13 2.44 -25.48
N LEU A 286 -1.28 3.36 -24.52
CA LEU A 286 -2.56 3.98 -24.19
C LEU A 286 -3.11 4.83 -25.38
N GLU A 287 -2.24 5.53 -26.11
CA GLU A 287 -2.63 6.26 -27.33
C GLU A 287 -3.16 5.31 -28.41
N LYS A 288 -2.52 4.16 -28.61
CA LYS A 288 -3.00 3.14 -29.56
C LYS A 288 -4.37 2.57 -29.18
N LEU A 289 -4.73 2.61 -27.90
CA LEU A 289 -6.07 2.26 -27.40
C LEU A 289 -7.09 3.40 -27.57
N GLY A 290 -6.69 4.52 -28.19
CA GLY A 290 -7.56 5.64 -28.53
C GLY A 290 -7.57 6.77 -27.50
N ALA A 291 -6.74 6.72 -26.46
CA ALA A 291 -6.53 7.87 -25.59
C ALA A 291 -5.80 9.00 -26.35
N ARG A 292 -5.93 10.23 -25.84
CA ARG A 292 -5.22 11.40 -26.37
C ARG A 292 -4.34 11.99 -25.29
N THR A 293 -3.05 12.18 -25.56
CA THR A 293 -2.14 12.80 -24.60
C THR A 293 -2.06 14.31 -24.79
N GLU A 294 -1.97 15.03 -23.67
CA GLU A 294 -1.73 16.47 -23.63
C GLU A 294 -0.63 16.78 -22.62
N PRO A 295 0.29 17.71 -22.92
CA PRO A 295 1.23 18.19 -21.91
C PRO A 295 0.47 18.98 -20.84
N VAL A 296 0.77 18.71 -19.58
CA VAL A 296 0.28 19.45 -18.41
C VAL A 296 1.46 19.89 -17.56
N SER A 297 1.27 20.88 -16.71
CA SER A 297 2.31 21.35 -15.79
C SER A 297 1.81 21.30 -14.35
N LEU A 298 2.66 20.79 -13.46
CA LEU A 298 2.44 20.68 -12.02
C LEU A 298 3.63 21.38 -11.28
N PRO A 299 3.80 22.71 -11.44
CA PRO A 299 5.03 23.41 -11.10
C PRO A 299 5.38 23.36 -9.60
N HIS A 300 4.39 23.20 -8.70
CA HIS A 300 4.67 23.12 -7.27
C HIS A 300 5.03 21.70 -6.80
N THR A 301 5.13 20.72 -7.71
CA THR A 301 5.61 19.36 -7.39
C THR A 301 7.02 19.39 -6.79
N GLU A 302 7.88 20.29 -7.20
CA GLU A 302 9.25 20.46 -6.67
C GLU A 302 9.30 20.72 -5.16
N TYR A 303 8.26 21.36 -4.60
CA TYR A 303 8.16 21.65 -3.16
C TYR A 303 7.45 20.52 -2.38
N GLY A 304 6.88 19.54 -3.09
CA GLY A 304 6.06 18.48 -2.50
C GLY A 304 6.80 17.67 -1.45
N LEU A 305 8.02 17.26 -1.75
CA LEU A 305 8.87 16.51 -0.84
C LEU A 305 9.12 17.27 0.47
N ALA A 306 9.55 18.53 0.37
CA ALA A 306 9.83 19.38 1.53
C ALA A 306 8.57 19.61 2.39
N ALA A 307 7.43 19.93 1.75
CA ALA A 307 6.17 20.13 2.45
C ALA A 307 5.70 18.85 3.18
N TYR A 308 5.82 17.70 2.54
CA TYR A 308 5.48 16.42 3.13
C TYR A 308 6.32 16.10 4.36
N TYR A 309 7.65 16.31 4.29
CA TYR A 309 8.55 16.03 5.42
C TYR A 309 8.49 17.08 6.55
N VAL A 310 7.67 18.11 6.40
CA VAL A 310 7.21 18.97 7.50
C VAL A 310 5.87 18.47 8.04
N ILE A 311 4.88 18.26 7.17
CA ILE A 311 3.50 17.91 7.58
C ILE A 311 3.45 16.52 8.23
N ALA A 312 3.97 15.50 7.56
CA ALA A 312 3.85 14.12 8.04
C ALA A 312 4.57 13.88 9.37
N PRO A 313 5.82 14.33 9.60
CA PRO A 313 6.46 14.26 10.90
C PRO A 313 5.74 15.06 11.99
N ALA A 314 5.18 16.24 11.68
CA ALA A 314 4.41 17.05 12.62
C ALA A 314 3.18 16.27 13.12
N GLU A 315 2.40 15.70 12.20
CA GLU A 315 1.25 14.86 12.55
C GLU A 315 1.66 13.57 13.27
N ALA A 316 2.78 12.94 12.87
CA ALA A 316 3.33 11.78 13.55
C ALA A 316 3.70 12.08 15.00
N SER A 317 4.33 13.22 15.28
CA SER A 317 4.69 13.61 16.64
C SER A 317 3.47 13.70 17.55
N SER A 318 2.35 14.22 17.05
CA SER A 318 1.07 14.27 17.76
C SER A 318 0.41 12.89 17.88
N ASN A 319 0.37 12.11 16.79
CA ASN A 319 -0.27 10.79 16.79
C ASN A 319 0.48 9.78 17.68
N LEU A 320 1.81 9.81 17.69
CA LEU A 320 2.61 8.88 18.48
C LEU A 320 2.83 9.35 19.94
N ALA A 321 2.31 10.52 20.33
CA ALA A 321 2.33 10.97 21.72
C ALA A 321 1.57 10.02 22.67
N ARG A 322 0.60 9.28 22.16
CA ARG A 322 -0.21 8.29 22.91
C ARG A 322 0.59 7.08 23.41
N TYR A 323 1.77 6.82 22.86
CA TYR A 323 2.65 5.72 23.28
C TYR A 323 3.57 6.21 24.39
N ASP A 324 3.02 6.24 25.58
CA ASP A 324 3.58 6.88 26.79
C ASP A 324 3.96 5.86 27.89
N GLY A 325 3.69 4.57 27.66
CA GLY A 325 3.89 3.52 28.65
C GLY A 325 2.79 3.43 29.72
N VAL A 326 1.66 4.18 29.59
CA VAL A 326 0.57 4.19 30.58
C VAL A 326 -0.58 3.29 30.17
N LYS A 327 -1.21 3.54 29.00
CA LYS A 327 -2.47 2.89 28.64
C LYS A 327 -2.30 1.53 27.97
N TYR A 328 -1.38 1.41 27.00
CA TYR A 328 -1.15 0.19 26.24
C TYR A 328 0.24 0.23 25.57
N GLY A 329 0.67 -0.90 25.04
CA GLY A 329 1.99 -1.05 24.45
C GLY A 329 3.08 -1.32 25.49
N LEU A 330 4.33 -1.05 25.08
CA LEU A 330 5.50 -1.22 25.93
C LEU A 330 5.46 -0.23 27.10
N ARG A 331 5.83 -0.73 28.31
CA ARG A 331 6.28 0.09 29.43
C ARG A 331 7.67 -0.39 29.81
N ALA A 332 8.66 0.47 29.70
CA ALA A 332 10.04 0.14 30.12
C ALA A 332 10.11 -0.04 31.64
N PRO A 333 10.83 -1.04 32.13
CA PRO A 333 11.00 -1.28 33.55
C PRO A 333 11.97 -0.26 34.18
N GLY A 334 11.94 -0.15 35.53
CA GLY A 334 12.91 0.61 36.31
C GLY A 334 12.80 2.13 36.14
N ALA A 335 11.60 2.64 35.84
CA ALA A 335 11.35 4.08 35.83
C ALA A 335 11.33 4.65 37.27
N ARG A 336 11.98 5.79 37.46
CA ARG A 336 12.08 6.50 38.78
C ARG A 336 10.88 7.45 38.98
N ASP A 337 10.39 8.01 37.89
CA ASP A 337 9.26 8.95 37.87
C ASP A 337 8.53 8.88 36.49
N LEU A 338 7.51 9.70 36.32
CA LEU A 338 6.70 9.75 35.12
C LEU A 338 7.52 10.13 33.85
N ILE A 339 8.40 11.13 33.97
CA ILE A 339 9.22 11.61 32.86
C ILE A 339 10.22 10.55 32.43
N ASP A 340 10.86 9.90 33.42
CA ASP A 340 11.80 8.81 33.20
C ASP A 340 11.12 7.61 32.55
N MET A 341 9.86 7.28 32.95
CA MET A 341 9.07 6.24 32.34
C MET A 341 8.76 6.55 30.86
N TYR A 342 8.33 7.77 30.56
CA TYR A 342 8.10 8.22 29.18
C TYR A 342 9.36 8.10 28.34
N SER A 343 10.45 8.67 28.82
CA SER A 343 11.73 8.72 28.12
C SER A 343 12.27 7.31 27.84
N LYS A 344 12.31 6.45 28.85
CA LYS A 344 12.78 5.06 28.73
C LYS A 344 11.90 4.24 27.81
N THR A 345 10.58 4.36 27.91
CA THR A 345 9.64 3.62 27.08
C THR A 345 9.80 3.97 25.62
N ARG A 346 9.82 5.27 25.29
CA ARG A 346 9.97 5.74 23.91
C ARG A 346 11.36 5.44 23.35
N ALA A 347 12.40 5.56 24.18
CA ALA A 347 13.77 5.22 23.78
C ALA A 347 13.94 3.74 23.45
N ALA A 348 13.34 2.85 24.24
CA ALA A 348 13.42 1.40 24.04
C ALA A 348 12.48 0.88 22.94
N GLY A 349 11.31 1.51 22.78
CA GLY A 349 10.25 1.01 21.93
C GLY A 349 10.29 1.49 20.48
N PHE A 350 10.75 2.73 20.23
CA PHE A 350 10.82 3.30 18.88
C PHE A 350 12.19 3.10 18.23
N GLY A 351 12.18 2.78 16.94
CA GLY A 351 13.37 2.74 16.08
C GLY A 351 13.92 4.13 15.74
N ALA A 352 15.06 4.15 15.08
CA ALA A 352 15.80 5.39 14.79
C ALA A 352 15.02 6.35 13.88
N GLU A 353 14.37 5.83 12.82
CA GLU A 353 13.62 6.65 11.86
C GLU A 353 12.38 7.28 12.50
N VAL A 354 11.63 6.53 13.30
CA VAL A 354 10.48 7.05 14.05
C VAL A 354 10.91 8.15 15.01
N LYS A 355 11.99 7.96 15.77
CA LYS A 355 12.55 8.98 16.66
C LYS A 355 12.93 10.24 15.91
N ARG A 356 13.60 10.12 14.75
CA ARG A 356 13.98 11.25 13.89
C ARG A 356 12.75 12.05 13.48
N ARG A 357 11.72 11.39 12.93
CA ARG A 357 10.50 12.07 12.47
C ARG A 357 9.70 12.68 13.61
N VAL A 358 9.60 12.01 14.76
CA VAL A 358 8.94 12.59 15.95
C VAL A 358 9.67 13.84 16.43
N MET A 359 11.01 13.85 16.45
CA MET A 359 11.78 15.04 16.82
C MET A 359 11.61 16.19 15.84
N LEU A 360 11.70 15.93 14.52
CA LEU A 360 11.45 16.92 13.46
C LEU A 360 10.03 17.50 13.56
N GLY A 361 9.03 16.65 13.76
CA GLY A 361 7.65 17.07 13.89
C GLY A 361 7.39 17.90 15.14
N THR A 362 7.97 17.51 16.29
CA THR A 362 7.89 18.29 17.52
C THR A 362 8.52 19.67 17.34
N TYR A 363 9.67 19.75 16.67
CA TYR A 363 10.32 21.01 16.36
C TYR A 363 9.45 21.89 15.47
N ALA A 364 8.90 21.34 14.37
CA ALA A 364 8.05 22.08 13.44
C ALA A 364 6.75 22.63 14.06
N LEU A 365 6.26 21.97 15.14
CA LEU A 365 5.08 22.42 15.90
C LEU A 365 5.39 23.29 17.12
N SER A 366 6.67 23.50 17.45
CA SER A 366 7.04 24.26 18.64
C SER A 366 6.76 25.77 18.50
N ALA A 367 6.66 26.46 19.64
CA ALA A 367 6.38 27.88 19.69
C ALA A 367 7.42 28.68 18.86
N GLY A 368 6.94 29.58 18.02
CA GLY A 368 7.76 30.40 17.12
C GLY A 368 8.10 29.74 15.77
N TYR A 369 7.89 28.42 15.62
CA TYR A 369 8.21 27.69 14.39
C TYR A 369 6.97 27.16 13.66
N TYR A 370 5.82 27.09 14.32
CA TYR A 370 4.57 26.57 13.72
C TYR A 370 4.19 27.28 12.43
N ASP A 371 4.15 28.61 12.42
CA ASP A 371 3.78 29.39 11.24
C ASP A 371 4.86 29.35 10.15
N ALA A 372 6.14 29.33 10.57
CA ALA A 372 7.27 29.31 9.65
C ALA A 372 7.43 27.98 8.91
N TYR A 373 7.09 26.86 9.53
CA TYR A 373 7.26 25.52 8.96
C TYR A 373 5.92 24.87 8.65
N TYR A 374 5.13 24.49 9.66
CA TYR A 374 3.90 23.73 9.43
C TYR A 374 2.85 24.56 8.67
N GLY A 375 2.62 25.79 9.07
CA GLY A 375 1.71 26.71 8.39
C GLY A 375 2.13 26.97 6.94
N GLN A 376 3.42 27.17 6.68
CA GLN A 376 3.94 27.34 5.33
C GLN A 376 3.81 26.08 4.47
N ALA A 377 4.11 24.91 5.04
CA ALA A 377 3.94 23.63 4.35
C ALA A 377 2.48 23.36 3.96
N GLN A 378 1.50 23.76 4.78
CA GLN A 378 0.06 23.68 4.44
C GLN A 378 -0.32 24.60 3.30
N LYS A 379 0.31 25.79 3.18
CA LYS A 379 0.12 26.68 2.02
C LYS A 379 0.67 26.04 0.75
N VAL A 380 1.86 25.44 0.81
CA VAL A 380 2.45 24.69 -0.32
C VAL A 380 1.56 23.52 -0.72
N ARG A 381 1.03 22.76 0.24
CA ARG A 381 0.03 21.69 -0.02
C ARG A 381 -1.15 22.21 -0.83
N THR A 382 -1.65 23.39 -0.50
CA THR A 382 -2.75 24.03 -1.24
C THR A 382 -2.34 24.38 -2.68
N LEU A 383 -1.11 24.82 -2.90
CA LEU A 383 -0.61 25.11 -4.25
C LEU A 383 -0.46 23.84 -5.09
N VAL A 384 0.11 22.78 -4.52
CA VAL A 384 0.19 21.45 -5.16
C VAL A 384 -1.20 20.96 -5.59
N ARG A 385 -2.20 21.04 -4.69
CA ARG A 385 -3.58 20.68 -5.04
C ARG A 385 -4.12 21.48 -6.20
N ARG A 386 -3.90 22.82 -6.22
CA ARG A 386 -4.36 23.71 -7.30
C ARG A 386 -3.73 23.38 -8.65
N ASP A 387 -2.50 22.86 -8.68
CA ASP A 387 -1.88 22.43 -9.94
C ASP A 387 -2.66 21.25 -10.53
N PHE A 388 -2.99 20.26 -9.72
CA PHE A 388 -3.84 19.13 -10.15
C PHE A 388 -5.24 19.61 -10.57
N ASP A 389 -5.89 20.49 -9.80
CA ASP A 389 -7.21 21.01 -10.13
C ASP A 389 -7.20 21.66 -11.52
N ARG A 390 -6.18 22.50 -11.83
CA ARG A 390 -6.00 23.13 -13.16
C ARG A 390 -5.71 22.10 -14.26
N ALA A 391 -4.86 21.11 -14.00
CA ALA A 391 -4.58 20.04 -14.97
C ALA A 391 -5.86 19.30 -15.32
N PHE A 392 -6.68 18.96 -14.32
CA PHE A 392 -7.95 18.26 -14.52
C PHE A 392 -9.07 19.09 -15.16
N GLU A 393 -8.91 20.40 -15.37
CA GLU A 393 -9.80 21.17 -16.24
C GLU A 393 -9.66 20.76 -17.71
N ARG A 394 -8.49 20.22 -18.09
CA ARG A 394 -8.12 19.89 -19.48
C ARG A 394 -8.07 18.41 -19.76
N VAL A 395 -7.69 17.59 -18.78
CA VAL A 395 -7.47 16.15 -18.93
C VAL A 395 -8.30 15.35 -17.94
N ASP A 396 -8.53 14.08 -18.25
CA ASP A 396 -9.33 13.18 -17.41
C ASP A 396 -8.46 12.44 -16.39
N LEU A 397 -7.28 12.00 -16.79
CA LEU A 397 -6.29 11.33 -15.95
C LEU A 397 -4.90 11.91 -16.22
N ILE A 398 -4.00 11.72 -15.27
CA ILE A 398 -2.56 12.01 -15.44
C ILE A 398 -1.80 10.70 -15.46
N VAL A 399 -0.85 10.56 -16.37
CA VAL A 399 0.02 9.39 -16.54
C VAL A 399 1.47 9.79 -16.26
N ALA A 400 2.17 8.98 -15.43
CA ALA A 400 3.50 9.28 -14.96
C ALA A 400 4.26 8.01 -14.54
N PRO A 401 5.59 8.05 -14.35
CA PRO A 401 6.30 7.01 -13.62
C PRO A 401 5.86 7.00 -12.15
N THR A 402 5.85 5.80 -11.54
CA THR A 402 5.56 5.69 -10.09
C THR A 402 6.77 6.11 -9.26
N THR A 403 7.97 5.71 -9.68
CA THR A 403 9.24 5.94 -9.00
C THR A 403 10.31 6.37 -10.00
N PRO A 404 11.34 7.13 -9.58
CA PRO A 404 12.42 7.54 -10.47
C PRO A 404 13.33 6.38 -10.93
N GLY A 405 13.33 5.28 -10.20
CA GLY A 405 14.16 4.10 -10.47
C GLY A 405 13.45 2.83 -10.03
N VAL A 406 14.15 1.70 -10.17
CA VAL A 406 13.68 0.38 -9.74
C VAL A 406 14.14 0.04 -8.32
N ALA A 407 13.75 -1.13 -7.80
CA ALA A 407 14.13 -1.59 -6.47
C ALA A 407 15.67 -1.55 -6.27
N PHE A 408 16.12 -0.83 -5.25
CA PHE A 408 17.53 -0.72 -4.87
C PHE A 408 17.93 -1.86 -3.92
N LYS A 409 19.26 -2.07 -3.75
CA LYS A 409 19.76 -3.12 -2.84
C LYS A 409 19.53 -2.76 -1.38
N MET A 410 19.36 -3.77 -0.56
CA MET A 410 19.26 -3.59 0.89
C MET A 410 20.53 -2.92 1.43
N GLY A 411 20.37 -1.91 2.30
CA GLY A 411 21.47 -1.11 2.85
C GLY A 411 22.12 -0.12 1.88
N GLU A 412 21.63 0.03 0.65
CA GLU A 412 22.21 0.95 -0.34
C GLU A 412 21.93 2.41 -0.05
N LYS A 413 20.76 2.71 0.55
CA LYS A 413 20.34 4.09 0.84
C LYS A 413 20.38 4.37 2.34
N GLU A 414 21.56 4.58 2.88
CA GLU A 414 21.75 4.91 4.30
C GLU A 414 21.39 6.37 4.62
N ASP A 415 21.60 7.30 3.66
CA ASP A 415 21.17 8.70 3.80
C ASP A 415 19.65 8.80 3.71
N PRO A 416 18.98 9.35 4.75
CA PRO A 416 17.53 9.54 4.74
C PRO A 416 17.00 10.33 3.54
N LEU A 417 17.73 11.34 3.05
CA LEU A 417 17.31 12.13 1.90
C LEU A 417 17.26 11.29 0.61
N GLN A 418 18.24 10.40 0.41
CA GLN A 418 18.23 9.47 -0.73
C GLN A 418 17.06 8.48 -0.64
N MET A 419 16.71 8.03 0.57
CA MET A 419 15.53 7.21 0.80
C MET A 419 14.25 7.97 0.42
N TYR A 420 14.13 9.23 0.85
CA TYR A 420 12.96 10.07 0.64
C TYR A 420 12.70 10.41 -0.84
N LEU A 421 13.74 10.51 -1.65
CA LEU A 421 13.63 10.77 -3.10
C LEU A 421 12.91 9.64 -3.85
N ASN A 422 12.80 8.43 -3.31
CA ASN A 422 12.03 7.38 -3.96
C ASN A 422 10.53 7.68 -4.05
N ASP A 423 10.01 8.55 -3.17
CA ASP A 423 8.59 8.91 -3.09
C ASP A 423 8.27 10.26 -3.75
N VAL A 424 9.25 10.90 -4.40
CA VAL A 424 9.10 12.26 -4.97
C VAL A 424 7.93 12.36 -5.96
N LEU A 425 7.65 11.29 -6.72
CA LEU A 425 6.58 11.24 -7.73
C LEU A 425 5.23 10.75 -7.17
N THR A 426 5.20 10.25 -5.95
CA THR A 426 3.96 9.77 -5.30
C THR A 426 3.41 10.75 -4.27
N ILE A 427 4.28 11.46 -3.57
CA ILE A 427 3.94 12.43 -2.52
C ILE A 427 2.95 13.52 -2.96
N PRO A 428 3.09 14.16 -4.14
CA PRO A 428 2.15 15.23 -4.55
C PRO A 428 0.70 14.76 -4.60
N VAL A 429 0.47 13.51 -4.99
CA VAL A 429 -0.87 12.88 -5.05
C VAL A 429 -1.48 12.76 -3.65
N ASN A 430 -0.66 12.45 -2.62
CA ASN A 430 -1.10 12.42 -1.22
C ASN A 430 -1.42 13.81 -0.70
N LEU A 431 -0.55 14.80 -0.96
CA LEU A 431 -0.76 16.19 -0.56
C LEU A 431 -2.06 16.75 -1.15
N ALA A 432 -2.37 16.39 -2.39
CA ALA A 432 -3.61 16.78 -3.06
C ALA A 432 -4.85 15.97 -2.62
N GLY A 433 -4.67 14.83 -1.94
CA GLY A 433 -5.76 13.95 -1.52
C GLY A 433 -6.38 13.11 -2.63
N LEU A 434 -5.74 13.02 -3.79
CA LEU A 434 -6.25 12.40 -5.01
C LEU A 434 -6.04 10.87 -5.03
N PRO A 435 -6.84 10.11 -5.82
CA PRO A 435 -6.60 8.71 -6.04
C PRO A 435 -5.43 8.50 -7.01
N GLY A 436 -4.71 7.40 -6.85
CA GLY A 436 -3.65 6.98 -7.76
C GLY A 436 -3.45 5.47 -7.74
N VAL A 437 -3.13 4.90 -8.88
CA VAL A 437 -2.82 3.49 -9.03
C VAL A 437 -1.46 3.31 -9.68
N SER A 438 -0.66 2.39 -9.16
CA SER A 438 0.56 1.90 -9.81
C SER A 438 0.30 0.51 -10.33
N ILE A 439 0.60 0.29 -11.60
CA ILE A 439 0.51 -1.00 -12.28
C ILE A 439 1.86 -1.34 -12.93
N PRO A 440 2.17 -2.62 -13.18
CA PRO A 440 3.36 -2.98 -13.93
C PRO A 440 3.35 -2.33 -15.32
N GLY A 441 4.32 -1.43 -15.57
CA GLY A 441 4.46 -0.67 -16.82
C GLY A 441 5.57 -1.19 -17.73
N GLY A 442 6.44 -2.06 -17.21
CA GLY A 442 7.58 -2.61 -17.91
C GLY A 442 8.52 -3.36 -16.99
N PHE A 443 9.65 -3.76 -17.52
CA PHE A 443 10.77 -4.38 -16.78
C PHE A 443 12.09 -3.89 -17.36
N THR A 444 13.07 -3.73 -16.49
CA THR A 444 14.45 -3.47 -16.92
C THR A 444 15.05 -4.67 -17.67
N GLN A 445 16.18 -4.48 -18.35
CA GLN A 445 16.94 -5.57 -18.98
C GLN A 445 17.35 -6.64 -17.96
N ASN A 446 17.57 -6.24 -16.70
CA ASN A 446 17.89 -7.16 -15.60
C ASN A 446 16.64 -7.80 -14.96
N GLY A 447 15.44 -7.59 -15.51
CA GLY A 447 14.20 -8.22 -15.08
C GLY A 447 13.55 -7.62 -13.84
N LEU A 448 13.94 -6.41 -13.44
CA LEU A 448 13.29 -5.69 -12.32
C LEU A 448 12.03 -4.95 -12.79
N PRO A 449 10.95 -4.98 -12.02
CA PRO A 449 9.70 -4.30 -12.38
C PRO A 449 9.82 -2.78 -12.44
N ILE A 450 9.05 -2.17 -13.35
CA ILE A 450 8.85 -0.72 -13.49
C ILE A 450 7.36 -0.42 -13.32
N GLY A 451 7.02 0.60 -12.51
CA GLY A 451 5.64 0.98 -12.22
C GLY A 451 5.16 2.15 -13.09
N LEU A 452 4.04 1.95 -13.79
CA LEU A 452 3.25 3.01 -14.43
C LEU A 452 2.25 3.55 -13.42
N GLN A 453 2.24 4.87 -13.18
CA GLN A 453 1.28 5.52 -12.31
C GLN A 453 0.19 6.23 -13.12
N LEU A 454 -1.08 5.97 -12.77
CA LEU A 454 -2.21 6.76 -13.21
C LEU A 454 -2.78 7.52 -12.01
N ILE A 455 -3.13 8.81 -12.21
CA ILE A 455 -3.67 9.70 -11.17
C ILE A 455 -5.00 10.24 -11.68
N GLY A 456 -6.05 10.20 -10.87
CA GLY A 456 -7.41 10.62 -11.22
C GLY A 456 -7.93 11.76 -10.39
N ARG A 457 -9.10 12.27 -10.80
CA ARG A 457 -9.88 13.22 -10.01
C ARG A 457 -10.35 12.57 -8.70
N ALA A 458 -10.58 13.39 -7.70
CA ALA A 458 -11.13 12.89 -6.44
C ALA A 458 -12.44 12.14 -6.66
N PHE A 459 -12.54 10.96 -6.09
CA PHE A 459 -13.69 10.04 -6.15
C PHE A 459 -13.99 9.45 -7.54
N ASP A 460 -13.06 9.57 -8.50
CA ASP A 460 -13.16 8.97 -9.83
C ASP A 460 -12.22 7.76 -9.98
N GLU A 461 -12.23 6.88 -8.98
CA GLU A 461 -11.48 5.63 -9.00
C GLU A 461 -11.90 4.72 -10.18
N ALA A 462 -13.15 4.82 -10.65
CA ALA A 462 -13.66 4.03 -11.75
C ALA A 462 -12.91 4.34 -13.06
N ALA A 463 -12.67 5.62 -13.37
CA ALA A 463 -11.90 6.02 -14.56
C ALA A 463 -10.46 5.52 -14.50
N LEU A 464 -9.83 5.58 -13.30
CA LEU A 464 -8.47 5.04 -13.08
C LEU A 464 -8.42 3.53 -13.36
N LEU A 465 -9.34 2.77 -12.78
CA LEU A 465 -9.40 1.32 -12.93
C LEU A 465 -9.68 0.93 -14.38
N ARG A 466 -10.59 1.63 -15.07
CA ARG A 466 -10.86 1.41 -16.50
C ARG A 466 -9.62 1.63 -17.37
N ALA A 467 -8.88 2.71 -17.15
CA ALA A 467 -7.66 2.98 -17.92
C ALA A 467 -6.56 1.95 -17.63
N ALA A 468 -6.39 1.59 -16.37
CA ALA A 468 -5.45 0.55 -15.95
C ALA A 468 -5.83 -0.82 -16.54
N HIS A 469 -7.13 -1.16 -16.57
CA HIS A 469 -7.63 -2.40 -17.15
C HIS A 469 -7.38 -2.46 -18.65
N ALA A 470 -7.72 -1.40 -19.37
CA ALA A 470 -7.47 -1.31 -20.82
C ALA A 470 -5.98 -1.53 -21.15
N TYR A 471 -5.06 -0.95 -20.35
CA TYR A 471 -3.63 -1.17 -20.51
C TYR A 471 -3.23 -2.63 -20.24
N GLN A 472 -3.80 -3.28 -19.22
CA GLN A 472 -3.52 -4.69 -18.91
C GLN A 472 -4.03 -5.66 -19.99
N GLN A 473 -5.07 -5.30 -20.78
CA GLN A 473 -5.58 -6.14 -21.88
C GLN A 473 -4.61 -6.22 -23.06
N VAL A 474 -3.75 -5.21 -23.27
CA VAL A 474 -2.80 -5.16 -24.40
C VAL A 474 -1.37 -5.44 -23.98
N THR A 475 -1.14 -5.68 -22.69
CA THR A 475 0.19 -5.99 -22.13
C THR A 475 0.14 -7.26 -21.29
N THR A 476 1.32 -7.83 -21.03
CA THR A 476 1.45 -9.06 -20.21
C THR A 476 2.30 -8.85 -18.97
N TRP A 477 2.63 -7.60 -18.64
CA TRP A 477 3.54 -7.28 -17.54
C TRP A 477 3.06 -7.81 -16.20
N HIS A 478 1.77 -7.68 -15.90
CA HIS A 478 1.11 -8.18 -14.68
C HIS A 478 1.09 -9.72 -14.57
N LYS A 479 1.31 -10.44 -15.69
CA LYS A 479 1.36 -11.91 -15.71
C LYS A 479 2.76 -12.46 -15.42
N ARG A 480 3.79 -11.61 -15.46
CA ARG A 480 5.16 -12.04 -15.14
C ARG A 480 5.25 -12.38 -13.65
N LYS A 481 6.05 -13.38 -13.34
CA LYS A 481 6.25 -13.87 -11.97
C LYS A 481 7.72 -13.77 -11.58
N PRO A 482 8.00 -13.47 -10.30
CA PRO A 482 9.36 -13.49 -9.80
C PRO A 482 9.96 -14.91 -9.87
N PRO A 483 11.27 -15.04 -10.06
CA PRO A 483 11.99 -16.31 -10.18
C PRO A 483 12.19 -16.98 -8.80
N MET A 484 11.10 -17.21 -8.06
CA MET A 484 11.17 -17.82 -6.73
C MET A 484 11.27 -19.34 -6.82
N ASP A 485 12.33 -19.90 -6.27
CA ASP A 485 12.47 -21.35 -6.11
C ASP A 485 11.64 -21.83 -4.92
N THR A 486 10.73 -22.78 -5.18
CA THR A 486 9.90 -23.42 -4.17
C THR A 486 10.55 -24.65 -3.53
N SER A 487 11.78 -24.97 -3.90
CA SER A 487 12.55 -26.05 -3.25
C SER A 487 12.71 -25.73 -1.76
N PRO A 488 12.52 -26.70 -0.86
CA PRO A 488 12.68 -26.46 0.56
C PRO A 488 14.11 -26.00 0.87
N VAL A 489 14.25 -24.86 1.49
CA VAL A 489 15.54 -24.35 1.98
C VAL A 489 16.02 -25.35 3.04
N GLY A 490 17.18 -25.98 2.79
CA GLY A 490 17.83 -26.81 3.79
C GLY A 490 18.04 -26.01 5.09
N PRO A 491 18.11 -26.67 6.27
CA PRO A 491 18.24 -25.98 7.54
C PRO A 491 19.46 -25.04 7.51
N THR A 492 19.22 -23.76 7.68
CA THR A 492 20.28 -22.75 7.81
C THR A 492 21.13 -23.11 9.02
N PRO A 493 22.47 -23.14 8.91
CA PRO A 493 23.33 -23.33 10.07
C PRO A 493 23.03 -22.22 11.09
N ARG A 494 22.89 -22.61 12.35
CA ARG A 494 22.65 -21.71 13.49
C ARG A 494 23.85 -20.84 13.79
#